data_7a21e067ac1ab77fdd35c50f6b02d986
#
_entry.id   7a21e067ac1ab77fdd35c50f6b02d986
#
_cell.length_a   1.000
_cell.length_b   1.000
_cell.length_c   1.000
_cell.angle_alpha   90.00
_cell.angle_beta   90.00
_cell.angle_gamma   90.00
#
_symmetry.space_group_name_H-M   'P 1'
#
loop_
_entity.id
_entity.type
_entity.pdbx_description
1 polymer ?
#
loop_
_entity_poly.entity_id
_entity_poly.type
_entity_poly.pdbx_seq_one_letter_code
_entity_poly.pdbx_strand_id
1 'polypeptide(L)'
;LVGSEMCIRDRFCEIGNGNLDDVMLIEDEWYYDRLQQDDTSAMKEYEAIREAVDNFEELSLSGGIIYANNVPVAMTIASYINDAAVDIHFEKAVGEYAVNGGFAAINQMYASTLKDVKFINREEDINIPGLRKAKESYHPKFMLKKYGVRVK
;
A
#
# COMPACT_ATOMS: atom_id res chain seq x y z
N LEU A 1 -17.11 -17.34 -3.31
CA LEU A 1 -17.46 -16.83 -4.63
C LEU A 1 -18.03 -15.42 -4.52
N VAL A 2 -17.18 -14.46 -4.18
CA VAL A 2 -17.47 -13.03 -4.25
C VAL A 2 -16.62 -12.49 -5.38
N GLY A 3 -16.89 -12.91 -6.59
CA GLY A 3 -15.99 -12.64 -7.72
C GLY A 3 -16.65 -12.06 -8.96
N SER A 4 -17.92 -11.74 -8.95
CA SER A 4 -18.58 -11.41 -10.22
C SER A 4 -19.28 -10.05 -10.31
N GLU A 5 -19.32 -9.26 -9.26
CA GLU A 5 -19.93 -7.92 -9.31
C GLU A 5 -18.94 -6.74 -9.16
N MET A 6 -17.67 -7.01 -8.93
CA MET A 6 -16.62 -5.98 -8.83
C MET A 6 -16.23 -5.37 -10.20
N CYS A 7 -16.84 -5.79 -11.30
CA CYS A 7 -16.25 -5.63 -12.63
C CYS A 7 -16.72 -4.46 -13.48
N ILE A 8 -17.68 -3.63 -13.09
CA ILE A 8 -18.20 -2.60 -14.00
C ILE A 8 -18.01 -1.16 -13.52
N ARG A 9 -17.66 -0.95 -12.23
CA ARG A 9 -17.50 0.39 -11.66
C ARG A 9 -16.18 0.60 -10.93
N ASP A 10 -15.38 -0.44 -10.77
CA ASP A 10 -14.11 -0.38 -10.08
C ASP A 10 -12.98 -0.25 -11.10
N ARG A 11 -12.13 0.73 -10.93
CA ARG A 11 -11.00 0.96 -11.83
C ARG A 11 -9.72 1.12 -11.03
N PHE A 12 -8.65 0.57 -11.57
CA PHE A 12 -7.29 0.84 -11.13
C PHE A 12 -6.69 1.97 -11.97
N CYS A 13 -6.03 2.91 -11.30
CA CYS A 13 -5.25 3.96 -11.94
C CYS A 13 -3.85 4.00 -11.32
N GLU A 14 -2.83 4.19 -12.13
CA GLU A 14 -1.51 4.51 -11.63
C GLU A 14 -1.50 5.89 -10.97
N ILE A 15 -0.69 6.06 -9.91
CA ILE A 15 -0.50 7.35 -9.25
C ILE A 15 0.36 8.25 -10.13
N GLY A 16 -0.07 9.49 -10.25
CA GLY A 16 0.64 10.57 -10.94
C GLY A 16 0.10 11.92 -10.50
N ASN A 17 0.63 13.02 -11.03
CA ASN A 17 0.30 14.37 -10.59
C ASN A 17 -1.20 14.71 -10.60
N GLY A 18 -1.98 14.02 -11.40
CA GLY A 18 -3.41 14.28 -11.53
C GLY A 18 -4.29 13.64 -10.44
N ASN A 19 -3.74 12.76 -9.58
CA ASN A 19 -4.51 12.02 -8.58
C ASN A 19 -3.78 11.87 -7.23
N LEU A 20 -2.76 12.66 -6.95
CA LEU A 20 -2.08 12.68 -5.66
C LEU A 20 -3.03 13.06 -4.51
N ASP A 21 -3.96 13.97 -4.76
CA ASP A 21 -4.96 14.35 -3.76
C ASP A 21 -5.85 13.15 -3.36
N ASP A 22 -6.13 12.23 -4.27
CA ASP A 22 -6.91 11.04 -4.00
C ASP A 22 -6.17 10.06 -3.08
N VAL A 23 -4.84 10.03 -3.13
CA VAL A 23 -4.00 9.28 -2.17
C VAL A 23 -4.23 9.82 -0.76
N MET A 24 -4.22 11.16 -0.61
CA MET A 24 -4.44 11.80 0.69
C MET A 24 -5.88 11.61 1.18
N LEU A 25 -6.88 11.54 0.31
CA LEU A 25 -8.25 11.21 0.73
C LEU A 25 -8.34 9.82 1.39
N ILE A 26 -7.65 8.82 0.83
CA ILE A 26 -7.59 7.47 1.44
C ILE A 26 -6.85 7.52 2.77
N GLU A 27 -5.73 8.25 2.83
CA GLU A 27 -4.94 8.35 4.05
C GLU A 27 -5.69 9.11 5.15
N ASP A 28 -6.39 10.20 4.82
CA ASP A 28 -7.21 10.97 5.75
C ASP A 28 -8.29 10.09 6.41
N GLU A 29 -9.00 9.29 5.60
CA GLU A 29 -10.02 8.35 6.09
C GLU A 29 -9.39 7.28 7.00
N TRP A 30 -8.27 6.67 6.57
CA TRP A 30 -7.56 5.67 7.34
C TRP A 30 -7.03 6.23 8.66
N TYR A 31 -6.44 7.43 8.62
CA TYR A 31 -5.92 8.12 9.81
C TYR A 31 -7.03 8.46 10.81
N TYR A 32 -8.16 8.96 10.32
CA TYR A 32 -9.32 9.25 11.16
C TYR A 32 -9.82 8.00 11.89
N ASP A 33 -9.92 6.87 11.22
CA ASP A 33 -10.32 5.60 11.82
C ASP A 33 -9.33 5.14 12.90
N ARG A 34 -8.03 5.35 12.69
CA ARG A 34 -6.98 5.01 13.68
C ARG A 34 -7.01 5.91 14.90
N LEU A 35 -7.29 7.18 14.73
CA LEU A 35 -7.47 8.11 15.87
C LEU A 35 -8.62 7.68 16.79
N GLN A 36 -9.69 7.11 16.23
CA GLN A 36 -10.80 6.57 17.04
C GLN A 36 -10.39 5.32 17.84
N GLN A 37 -9.27 4.69 17.50
CA GLN A 37 -8.73 3.50 18.18
C GLN A 37 -7.56 3.83 19.11
N ASP A 38 -7.29 5.12 19.41
CA ASP A 38 -6.16 5.59 20.23
C ASP A 38 -4.77 5.15 19.71
N ASP A 39 -4.63 4.95 18.38
CA ASP A 39 -3.36 4.56 17.74
C ASP A 39 -2.43 5.76 17.61
N THR A 40 -1.51 5.91 18.58
CA THR A 40 -0.54 7.00 18.59
C THR A 40 0.55 6.90 17.51
N SER A 41 0.67 5.76 16.84
CA SER A 41 1.65 5.57 15.75
C SER A 41 1.16 6.12 14.42
N ALA A 42 -0.15 6.25 14.26
CA ALA A 42 -0.80 6.67 13.02
C ALA A 42 -0.34 8.06 12.52
N MET A 43 -0.04 8.99 13.44
CA MET A 43 0.45 10.33 13.08
C MET A 43 1.77 10.28 12.30
N LYS A 44 2.71 9.44 12.72
CA LYS A 44 4.02 9.34 12.04
C LYS A 44 3.88 8.74 10.65
N GLU A 45 2.99 7.78 10.49
CA GLU A 45 2.70 7.17 9.20
C GLU A 45 2.01 8.18 8.27
N TYR A 46 1.04 8.95 8.79
CA TYR A 46 0.40 10.03 8.06
C TYR A 46 1.40 11.08 7.56
N GLU A 47 2.31 11.54 8.43
CA GLU A 47 3.37 12.50 8.06
C GLU A 47 4.28 11.92 6.96
N ALA A 48 4.65 10.64 7.08
CA ALA A 48 5.49 9.97 6.09
C ALA A 48 4.80 9.82 4.72
N ILE A 49 3.51 9.51 4.71
CA ILE A 49 2.74 9.41 3.45
C ILE A 49 2.57 10.80 2.83
N ARG A 50 2.31 11.83 3.63
CA ARG A 50 2.22 13.21 3.14
C ARG A 50 3.54 13.66 2.51
N GLU A 51 4.66 13.41 3.18
CA GLU A 51 5.98 13.73 2.63
C GLU A 51 6.26 12.96 1.32
N ALA A 52 5.85 11.70 1.24
CA ALA A 52 5.95 10.91 0.02
C ALA A 52 5.10 11.48 -1.12
N VAL A 53 3.88 11.93 -0.83
CA VAL A 53 2.98 12.55 -1.80
C VAL A 53 3.54 13.90 -2.27
N ASP A 54 3.99 14.75 -1.35
CA ASP A 54 4.55 16.09 -1.67
C ASP A 54 5.81 16.00 -2.52
N ASN A 55 6.57 14.91 -2.45
CA ASN A 55 7.83 14.69 -3.16
C ASN A 55 7.76 13.48 -4.12
N PHE A 56 6.58 13.11 -4.60
CA PHE A 56 6.35 11.85 -5.31
C PHE A 56 7.25 11.66 -6.54
N GLU A 57 7.39 12.69 -7.36
CA GLU A 57 8.27 12.66 -8.54
C GLU A 57 9.76 12.73 -8.15
N GLU A 58 10.12 13.60 -7.20
CA GLU A 58 11.51 13.76 -6.76
C GLU A 58 12.06 12.47 -6.17
N LEU A 59 11.24 11.76 -5.40
CA LEU A 59 11.57 10.46 -4.83
C LEU A 59 11.45 9.29 -5.82
N SER A 60 11.05 9.57 -7.07
CA SER A 60 10.82 8.56 -8.11
C SER A 60 9.88 7.45 -7.64
N LEU A 61 8.83 7.82 -6.93
CA LEU A 61 7.83 6.89 -6.43
C LEU A 61 6.90 6.41 -7.57
N SER A 62 6.29 5.29 -7.35
CA SER A 62 5.25 4.70 -8.20
C SER A 62 4.14 4.15 -7.32
N GLY A 63 3.02 3.81 -7.91
CA GLY A 63 1.91 3.26 -7.12
C GLY A 63 0.62 3.19 -7.90
N GLY A 64 -0.45 2.86 -7.20
CA GLY A 64 -1.77 2.77 -7.79
C GLY A 64 -2.90 3.06 -6.80
N ILE A 65 -4.04 3.42 -7.35
CA ILE A 65 -5.29 3.67 -6.63
C ILE A 65 -6.39 2.81 -7.24
N ILE A 66 -7.21 2.20 -6.39
CA ILE A 66 -8.48 1.61 -6.78
C ILE A 66 -9.60 2.60 -6.46
N TYR A 67 -10.43 2.84 -7.46
CA TYR A 67 -11.67 3.59 -7.31
C TYR A 67 -12.86 2.65 -7.38
N ALA A 68 -13.78 2.80 -6.45
CA ALA A 68 -15.07 2.14 -6.48
C ALA A 68 -16.16 3.20 -6.60
N ASN A 69 -16.99 3.13 -7.62
CA ASN A 69 -18.01 4.15 -7.91
C ASN A 69 -17.43 5.58 -7.99
N ASN A 70 -16.22 5.74 -8.53
CA ASN A 70 -15.44 6.98 -8.61
C ASN A 70 -14.94 7.55 -7.26
N VAL A 71 -15.01 6.79 -6.19
CA VAL A 71 -14.44 7.13 -4.88
C VAL A 71 -13.13 6.35 -4.72
N PRO A 72 -12.01 6.97 -4.33
CA PRO A 72 -10.76 6.25 -4.05
C PRO A 72 -10.93 5.43 -2.76
N VAL A 73 -10.62 4.13 -2.83
CA VAL A 73 -10.90 3.19 -1.72
C VAL A 73 -9.70 2.36 -1.29
N ALA A 74 -8.68 2.26 -2.13
CA ALA A 74 -7.42 1.59 -1.77
C ALA A 74 -6.26 2.19 -2.57
N MET A 75 -5.07 2.23 -1.97
CA MET A 75 -3.86 2.74 -2.62
C MET A 75 -2.63 1.92 -2.23
N THR A 76 -1.60 1.98 -3.07
CA THR A 76 -0.25 1.53 -2.76
C THR A 76 0.77 2.53 -3.28
N ILE A 77 1.83 2.76 -2.49
CA ILE A 77 2.99 3.56 -2.88
C ILE A 77 4.24 2.68 -2.78
N ALA A 78 5.07 2.75 -3.79
CA ALA A 78 6.24 1.91 -3.95
C ALA A 78 7.40 2.66 -4.60
N SER A 79 8.59 2.10 -4.54
CA SER A 79 9.73 2.53 -5.34
C SER A 79 10.51 1.34 -5.91
N TYR A 80 11.25 1.59 -6.98
CA TYR A 80 12.15 0.59 -7.53
C TYR A 80 13.45 0.54 -6.70
N ILE A 81 13.79 -0.63 -6.16
CA ILE A 81 15.11 -0.88 -5.56
C ILE A 81 16.16 -0.99 -6.68
N ASN A 82 15.78 -1.64 -7.77
CA ASN A 82 16.53 -1.82 -8.99
C ASN A 82 15.59 -2.31 -10.11
N ASP A 83 16.12 -2.57 -11.31
CA ASP A 83 15.33 -2.99 -12.48
C ASP A 83 14.51 -4.28 -12.26
N ALA A 84 14.88 -5.10 -11.27
CA ALA A 84 14.25 -6.40 -11.03
C ALA A 84 13.43 -6.45 -9.73
N ALA A 85 13.45 -5.41 -8.90
CA ALA A 85 12.82 -5.42 -7.59
C ALA A 85 12.16 -4.10 -7.23
N VAL A 86 10.95 -4.19 -6.69
CA VAL A 86 10.15 -3.08 -6.17
C VAL A 86 9.92 -3.26 -4.68
N ASP A 87 9.94 -2.17 -3.94
CA ASP A 87 9.62 -2.09 -2.52
C ASP A 87 8.27 -1.40 -2.32
N ILE A 88 7.34 -2.05 -1.63
CA ILE A 88 6.05 -1.48 -1.25
C ILE A 88 6.22 -0.79 0.10
N HIS A 89 6.12 0.53 0.11
CA HIS A 89 6.25 1.34 1.31
C HIS A 89 4.94 1.48 2.07
N PHE A 90 3.87 1.78 1.34
CA PHE A 90 2.55 1.97 1.93
C PHE A 90 1.49 1.22 1.14
N GLU A 91 0.54 0.64 1.85
CA GLU A 91 -0.61 -0.04 1.28
C GLU A 91 -1.79 0.19 2.21
N LYS A 92 -2.85 0.81 1.70
CA LYS A 92 -4.06 1.18 2.46
C LYS A 92 -5.31 0.75 1.72
N ALA A 93 -6.32 0.40 2.50
CA ALA A 93 -7.69 0.24 2.04
C ALA A 93 -8.62 0.77 3.13
N VAL A 94 -9.72 1.39 2.76
CA VAL A 94 -10.62 2.09 3.69
C VAL A 94 -12.05 1.58 3.58
N GLY A 95 -12.88 1.93 4.56
CA GLY A 95 -14.28 1.54 4.63
C GLY A 95 -14.50 0.04 4.56
N GLU A 96 -15.53 -0.39 3.86
CA GLU A 96 -15.83 -1.81 3.67
C GLU A 96 -14.74 -2.57 2.89
N TYR A 97 -13.94 -1.88 2.07
CA TYR A 97 -12.86 -2.48 1.30
C TYR A 97 -11.70 -2.95 2.16
N ALA A 98 -11.47 -2.30 3.32
CA ALA A 98 -10.45 -2.71 4.27
C ALA A 98 -10.67 -4.15 4.79
N VAL A 99 -11.93 -4.56 4.95
CA VAL A 99 -12.31 -5.90 5.45
C VAL A 99 -12.66 -6.89 4.34
N ASN A 100 -13.04 -6.40 3.15
CA ASN A 100 -13.52 -7.21 2.04
C ASN A 100 -12.48 -7.42 0.92
N GLY A 101 -11.19 -7.39 1.25
CA GLY A 101 -10.12 -7.79 0.32
C GLY A 101 -9.48 -6.64 -0.47
N GLY A 102 -9.75 -5.38 -0.12
CA GLY A 102 -9.15 -4.21 -0.78
C GLY A 102 -7.62 -4.23 -0.77
N PHE A 103 -6.99 -4.66 0.32
CA PHE A 103 -5.54 -4.84 0.39
C PHE A 103 -5.02 -5.89 -0.61
N ALA A 104 -5.71 -7.01 -0.75
CA ALA A 104 -5.32 -8.03 -1.72
C ALA A 104 -5.53 -7.54 -3.16
N ALA A 105 -6.62 -6.83 -3.40
CA ALA A 105 -6.96 -6.29 -4.71
C ALA A 105 -5.93 -5.25 -5.17
N ILE A 106 -5.60 -4.25 -4.34
CA ILE A 106 -4.62 -3.21 -4.71
C ILE A 106 -3.23 -3.82 -4.95
N ASN A 107 -2.82 -4.76 -4.09
CA ASN A 107 -1.56 -5.46 -4.28
C ASN A 107 -1.51 -6.23 -5.61
N GLN A 108 -2.54 -7.00 -5.93
CA GLN A 108 -2.60 -7.76 -7.16
C GLN A 108 -2.66 -6.87 -8.40
N MET A 109 -3.48 -5.81 -8.38
CA MET A 109 -3.62 -4.91 -9.52
C MET A 109 -2.32 -4.16 -9.79
N TYR A 110 -1.68 -3.62 -8.75
CA TYR A 110 -0.40 -2.95 -8.91
C TYR A 110 0.69 -3.92 -9.38
N ALA A 111 0.81 -5.10 -8.77
CA ALA A 111 1.77 -6.11 -9.22
C ALA A 111 1.60 -6.48 -10.69
N SER A 112 0.38 -6.46 -11.21
CA SER A 112 0.08 -6.74 -12.61
C SER A 112 0.56 -5.67 -13.58
N THR A 113 0.84 -4.45 -13.11
CA THR A 113 1.42 -3.37 -13.94
C THR A 113 2.94 -3.45 -14.04
N LEU A 114 3.60 -4.16 -13.12
CA LEU A 114 5.05 -4.25 -13.03
C LEU A 114 5.60 -5.23 -14.09
N LYS A 115 6.04 -4.70 -15.22
CA LYS A 115 6.69 -5.47 -16.28
C LYS A 115 8.16 -5.68 -15.91
N ASP A 116 8.66 -6.90 -16.17
CA ASP A 116 10.07 -7.29 -15.96
C ASP A 116 10.56 -7.29 -14.51
N VAL A 117 9.71 -6.95 -13.53
CA VAL A 117 10.01 -7.05 -12.11
C VAL A 117 9.93 -8.52 -11.68
N LYS A 118 10.98 -9.00 -11.02
CA LYS A 118 11.07 -10.39 -10.53
C LYS A 118 10.68 -10.53 -9.07
N PHE A 119 10.82 -9.47 -8.29
CA PHE A 119 10.59 -9.48 -6.86
C PHE A 119 9.83 -8.24 -6.41
N ILE A 120 8.86 -8.45 -5.56
CA ILE A 120 8.18 -7.40 -4.81
C ILE A 120 8.51 -7.62 -3.34
N ASN A 121 9.21 -6.66 -2.73
CA ASN A 121 9.43 -6.61 -1.30
C ASN A 121 8.22 -5.93 -0.65
N ARG A 122 7.69 -6.49 0.42
CA ARG A 122 6.56 -5.93 1.16
C ARG A 122 6.96 -5.51 2.58
N GLU A 123 8.19 -5.11 2.73
CA GLU A 123 8.78 -4.65 3.98
C GLU A 123 8.51 -5.57 5.19
N GLU A 124 8.65 -5.05 6.41
CA GLU A 124 8.63 -5.86 7.62
C GLU A 124 7.24 -5.95 8.28
N ASP A 125 7.10 -6.98 9.11
CA ASP A 125 5.91 -7.22 9.93
C ASP A 125 5.97 -6.51 11.30
N ILE A 126 7.08 -5.81 11.57
CA ILE A 126 7.38 -5.14 12.86
C ILE A 126 7.06 -5.99 14.10
N ASN A 127 7.16 -7.31 13.98
CA ASN A 127 6.81 -8.31 14.99
C ASN A 127 5.32 -8.33 15.39
N ILE A 128 4.43 -7.84 14.53
CA ILE A 128 2.98 -7.96 14.73
C ILE A 128 2.51 -9.27 14.11
N PRO A 129 1.99 -10.24 14.93
CA PRO A 129 1.61 -11.56 14.42
C PRO A 129 0.57 -11.54 13.30
N GLY A 130 -0.37 -10.60 13.34
CA GLY A 130 -1.39 -10.41 12.31
C GLY A 130 -0.80 -10.00 10.96
N LEU A 131 0.17 -9.06 10.97
CA LEU A 131 0.88 -8.64 9.76
C LEU A 131 1.74 -9.76 9.20
N ARG A 132 2.43 -10.50 10.06
CA ARG A 132 3.20 -11.68 9.63
C ARG A 132 2.32 -12.71 8.94
N LYS A 133 1.20 -13.08 9.57
CA LYS A 133 0.24 -14.03 8.99
C LYS A 133 -0.30 -13.55 7.64
N ALA A 134 -0.63 -12.27 7.52
CA ALA A 134 -1.06 -11.69 6.26
C ALA A 134 0.02 -11.81 5.18
N LYS A 135 1.28 -11.48 5.48
CA LYS A 135 2.40 -11.60 4.55
C LYS A 135 2.71 -13.05 4.16
N GLU A 136 2.67 -13.97 5.11
CA GLU A 136 2.86 -15.41 4.86
C GLU A 136 1.74 -16.00 3.98
N SER A 137 0.52 -15.46 4.02
CA SER A 137 -0.58 -15.90 3.17
C SER A 137 -0.35 -15.68 1.67
N TYR A 138 0.58 -14.80 1.30
CA TYR A 138 1.03 -14.60 -0.09
C TYR A 138 2.10 -15.61 -0.54
N HIS A 139 2.46 -16.59 0.33
CA HIS A 139 3.48 -17.60 0.03
C HIS A 139 4.81 -16.99 -0.45
N PRO A 140 5.45 -16.11 0.38
CA PRO A 140 6.65 -15.40 -0.03
C PRO A 140 7.76 -16.37 -0.40
N LYS A 141 8.50 -16.07 -1.46
CA LYS A 141 9.64 -16.87 -1.90
C LYS A 141 10.79 -16.83 -0.90
N PHE A 142 10.94 -15.68 -0.22
CA PHE A 142 11.98 -15.45 0.78
C PHE A 142 11.40 -14.63 1.94
N MET A 143 11.85 -14.95 3.16
CA MET A 143 11.66 -14.13 4.36
C MET A 143 13.04 -13.62 4.77
N LEU A 144 13.32 -12.35 4.50
CA LEU A 144 14.61 -11.74 4.85
C LEU A 144 14.67 -11.39 6.33
N LYS A 145 15.78 -11.73 6.98
CA LYS A 145 16.03 -11.31 8.36
C LYS A 145 16.69 -9.93 8.37
N LYS A 146 16.10 -8.97 9.09
CA LYS A 146 16.74 -7.68 9.36
C LYS A 146 17.47 -7.72 10.70
N TYR A 147 18.61 -7.06 10.79
CA TYR A 147 19.43 -6.97 11.99
C TYR A 147 19.67 -5.52 12.34
N GLY A 148 19.38 -5.13 13.59
CA GLY A 148 19.76 -3.82 14.11
C GLY A 148 21.21 -3.83 14.60
N VAL A 149 22.03 -2.93 14.09
CA VAL A 149 23.41 -2.72 14.55
C VAL A 149 23.46 -1.42 15.34
N ARG A 150 24.01 -1.49 16.56
CA ARG A 150 24.29 -0.30 17.37
C ARG A 150 25.81 -0.18 17.54
N VAL A 151 26.34 0.99 17.24
CA VAL A 151 27.71 1.35 17.58
C VAL A 151 27.74 1.62 19.09
N LYS A 152 28.69 0.99 19.81
CA LYS A 152 28.92 1.23 21.23
C LYS A 152 29.71 2.52 21.44
#